data_314f654f8400ca424aeda0f6e4f32b9b
#
_entry.id   314f654f8400ca424aeda0f6e4f32b9b
#
_cell.length_a   1.000
_cell.length_b   1.000
_cell.length_c   1.000
_cell.angle_alpha   90.00
_cell.angle_beta   90.00
_cell.angle_gamma   90.00
#
_symmetry.space_group_name_H-M   'P 1'
#
loop_
_entity.id
_entity.type
_entity.pdbx_description
1 polymer ?
#
loop_
_entity_poly.entity_id
_entity_poly.type
_entity_poly.pdbx_seq_one_letter_code
_entity_poly.pdbx_strand_id
1 'polypeptide(L)'
;MTTSIIRTNKNSFNLLQIYSQVWKYKSFLLNWTQREIQIRYRGSMLGVLWNLLNPLAAMIVYFFVFSRLSGSHIPHFQVFLFCGVMAWLFFSQAVTSFPILLVNSSHIMNKVYFPLEILVISNVISNLVNFCVSFMVVLILALIVHLPLSFNLLWVPILALLQAWFLYSTGLLISSVGVIIRDLSQIINTVMSLMLFLTPVLYKAESITVKYAWILKAQPLAALITLYRNVIHEATHPDWGLLLYVLVFNTIWYFVCHYTFNKLRGTVYDLI
;
A
#
# COMPACT_ATOMS: atom_id res chain seq x y z
N MET A 1 19.40 -21.78 -35.02
CA MET A 1 18.45 -22.08 -33.94
C MET A 1 17.48 -20.92 -33.87
N THR A 2 16.28 -21.12 -34.39
CA THR A 2 15.22 -20.12 -34.51
C THR A 2 14.60 -19.87 -33.15
N THR A 3 14.89 -18.74 -32.54
CA THR A 3 14.18 -18.24 -31.38
C THR A 3 12.74 -17.94 -31.76
N SER A 4 11.83 -18.80 -31.36
CA SER A 4 10.39 -18.56 -31.45
C SER A 4 10.05 -17.34 -30.61
N ILE A 5 9.91 -16.19 -31.26
CA ILE A 5 9.33 -14.99 -30.69
C ILE A 5 7.89 -15.36 -30.30
N ILE A 6 7.64 -15.59 -29.02
CA ILE A 6 6.28 -15.74 -28.50
C ILE A 6 5.61 -14.38 -28.65
N ARG A 7 4.90 -14.20 -29.78
CA ARG A 7 4.02 -13.06 -30.00
C ARG A 7 2.97 -13.09 -28.90
N THR A 8 3.12 -12.20 -27.93
CA THR A 8 2.08 -11.92 -26.95
C THR A 8 0.82 -11.52 -27.69
N ASN A 9 -0.18 -12.37 -27.57
CA ASN A 9 -1.51 -12.13 -28.10
C ASN A 9 -2.03 -10.80 -27.55
N LYS A 10 -2.30 -9.85 -28.44
CA LYS A 10 -2.93 -8.54 -28.17
C LYS A 10 -4.39 -8.77 -27.74
N ASN A 11 -4.62 -9.40 -26.61
CA ASN A 11 -5.98 -9.65 -26.14
C ASN A 11 -6.41 -8.64 -25.09
N SER A 12 -7.33 -7.80 -25.57
CA SER A 12 -8.50 -7.21 -24.91
C SER A 12 -8.53 -7.25 -23.37
N PHE A 13 -8.82 -6.11 -22.83
CA PHE A 13 -9.27 -5.81 -21.48
C PHE A 13 -10.26 -6.88 -20.97
N ASN A 14 -9.77 -7.91 -20.30
CA ASN A 14 -10.64 -8.94 -19.73
C ASN A 14 -10.21 -9.21 -18.28
N LEU A 15 -10.88 -8.52 -17.33
CA LEU A 15 -10.72 -8.71 -15.88
C LEU A 15 -10.83 -10.19 -15.48
N LEU A 16 -11.70 -10.94 -16.16
CA LEU A 16 -11.89 -12.38 -15.96
C LEU A 16 -10.63 -13.19 -16.31
N GLN A 17 -9.84 -12.74 -17.28
CA GLN A 17 -8.57 -13.39 -17.63
C GLN A 17 -7.51 -13.19 -16.57
N ILE A 18 -7.43 -11.99 -15.97
CA ILE A 18 -6.50 -11.72 -14.88
C ILE A 18 -6.83 -12.62 -13.68
N TYR A 19 -8.12 -12.70 -13.32
CA TYR A 19 -8.57 -13.56 -12.24
C TYR A 19 -8.22 -15.03 -12.48
N SER A 20 -8.51 -15.55 -13.69
CA SER A 20 -8.19 -16.92 -14.06
C SER A 20 -6.68 -17.20 -14.07
N GLN A 21 -5.86 -16.21 -14.50
CA GLN A 21 -4.41 -16.32 -14.45
C GLN A 21 -3.88 -16.34 -13.01
N VAL A 22 -4.35 -15.43 -12.16
CA VAL A 22 -3.96 -15.42 -10.73
C VAL A 22 -4.30 -16.76 -10.07
N TRP A 23 -5.48 -17.29 -10.35
CA TRP A 23 -5.89 -18.59 -9.83
C TRP A 23 -5.01 -19.75 -10.34
N LYS A 24 -4.65 -19.73 -11.63
CA LYS A 24 -3.76 -20.71 -12.25
C LYS A 24 -2.36 -20.69 -11.61
N TYR A 25 -1.86 -19.50 -11.28
CA TYR A 25 -0.53 -19.30 -10.69
C TYR A 25 -0.55 -19.12 -9.16
N LYS A 26 -1.60 -19.53 -8.46
CA LYS A 26 -1.76 -19.35 -7.01
C LYS A 26 -0.58 -19.90 -6.19
N SER A 27 -0.07 -21.07 -6.55
CA SER A 27 1.07 -21.70 -5.86
C SER A 27 2.35 -20.87 -6.04
N PHE A 28 2.56 -20.31 -7.25
CA PHE A 28 3.67 -19.40 -7.51
C PHE A 28 3.52 -18.11 -6.69
N LEU A 29 2.32 -17.53 -6.68
CA LEU A 29 2.00 -16.33 -5.91
C LEU A 29 2.31 -16.52 -4.42
N LEU A 30 1.84 -17.60 -3.81
CA LEU A 30 2.08 -17.89 -2.40
C LEU A 30 3.56 -18.08 -2.08
N ASN A 31 4.26 -18.90 -2.89
CA ASN A 31 5.70 -19.14 -2.72
C ASN A 31 6.50 -17.84 -2.90
N TRP A 32 6.11 -17.00 -3.87
CA TRP A 32 6.78 -15.73 -4.11
C TRP A 32 6.56 -14.76 -2.96
N THR A 33 5.32 -14.63 -2.46
CA THR A 33 5.01 -13.80 -1.29
C THR A 33 5.79 -14.25 -0.06
N GLN A 34 5.85 -15.55 0.19
CA GLN A 34 6.64 -16.10 1.30
C GLN A 34 8.13 -15.77 1.14
N ARG A 35 8.66 -15.93 -0.07
CA ARG A 35 10.04 -15.55 -0.40
C ARG A 35 10.31 -14.07 -0.15
N GLU A 36 9.42 -13.15 -0.58
CA GLU A 36 9.56 -11.71 -0.35
C GLU A 36 9.64 -11.38 1.14
N ILE A 37 8.76 -12.00 1.94
CA ILE A 37 8.78 -11.83 3.40
C ILE A 37 10.09 -12.34 3.99
N GLN A 38 10.56 -13.53 3.57
CA GLN A 38 11.79 -14.13 4.07
C GLN A 38 13.04 -13.32 3.68
N ILE A 39 13.13 -12.84 2.44
CA ILE A 39 14.29 -12.07 1.96
C ILE A 39 14.42 -10.77 2.74
N ARG A 40 13.32 -10.11 3.07
CA ARG A 40 13.33 -8.84 3.84
C ARG A 40 14.04 -8.96 5.19
N TYR A 41 14.03 -10.14 5.81
CA TYR A 41 14.58 -10.39 7.13
C TYR A 41 15.76 -11.39 7.15
N ARG A 42 16.20 -11.83 5.97
CA ARG A 42 17.28 -12.80 5.84
C ARG A 42 18.60 -12.23 6.38
N GLY A 43 19.24 -12.96 7.29
CA GLY A 43 20.50 -12.54 7.89
C GLY A 43 20.37 -11.54 9.04
N SER A 44 19.15 -11.16 9.42
CA SER A 44 18.92 -10.30 10.59
C SER A 44 18.82 -11.13 11.87
N MET A 45 19.49 -10.66 12.96
CA MET A 45 19.39 -11.30 14.28
C MET A 45 17.96 -11.29 14.85
N LEU A 46 17.21 -10.23 14.61
CA LEU A 46 15.84 -10.07 15.09
C LEU A 46 14.79 -10.62 14.10
N GLY A 47 15.20 -10.95 12.86
CA GLY A 47 14.34 -11.58 11.87
C GLY A 47 13.00 -10.89 11.69
N VAL A 48 11.93 -11.65 11.81
CA VAL A 48 10.54 -11.17 11.62
C VAL A 48 10.11 -10.15 12.70
N LEU A 49 10.80 -10.07 13.84
CA LEU A 49 10.48 -9.06 14.87
C LEU A 49 10.61 -7.62 14.35
N TRP A 50 11.41 -7.38 13.30
CA TRP A 50 11.48 -6.08 12.66
C TRP A 50 10.14 -5.61 12.08
N ASN A 51 9.24 -6.53 11.71
CA ASN A 51 7.88 -6.18 11.30
C ASN A 51 7.09 -5.47 12.40
N LEU A 52 7.38 -5.79 13.64
CA LEU A 52 6.75 -5.19 14.81
C LEU A 52 7.53 -3.96 15.29
N LEU A 53 8.86 -4.07 15.36
CA LEU A 53 9.71 -3.02 15.91
C LEU A 53 9.71 -1.73 15.06
N ASN A 54 9.74 -1.86 13.73
CA ASN A 54 9.74 -0.69 12.85
C ASN A 54 8.47 0.19 13.01
N PRO A 55 7.23 -0.36 12.90
CA PRO A 55 6.04 0.44 13.16
C PRO A 55 6.01 0.97 14.60
N LEU A 56 6.37 0.18 15.59
CA LEU A 56 6.41 0.62 16.99
C LEU A 56 7.39 1.78 17.19
N ALA A 57 8.61 1.68 16.69
CA ALA A 57 9.59 2.74 16.81
C ALA A 57 9.11 4.05 16.14
N ALA A 58 8.58 3.96 14.92
CA ALA A 58 8.02 5.12 14.23
C ALA A 58 6.87 5.74 15.03
N MET A 59 5.95 4.92 15.54
CA MET A 59 4.81 5.34 16.34
C MET A 59 5.24 6.03 17.65
N ILE A 60 6.21 5.46 18.37
CA ILE A 60 6.73 6.04 19.63
C ILE A 60 7.35 7.42 19.35
N VAL A 61 8.19 7.53 18.32
CA VAL A 61 8.84 8.80 17.96
C VAL A 61 7.78 9.85 17.59
N TYR A 62 6.85 9.52 16.71
CA TYR A 62 5.81 10.45 16.31
C TYR A 62 4.90 10.84 17.49
N PHE A 63 4.53 9.89 18.35
CA PHE A 63 3.77 10.18 19.55
C PHE A 63 4.49 11.16 20.45
N PHE A 64 5.77 10.93 20.74
CA PHE A 64 6.56 11.78 21.63
C PHE A 64 6.69 13.21 21.07
N VAL A 65 6.96 13.35 19.78
CA VAL A 65 7.09 14.64 19.11
C VAL A 65 5.75 15.37 19.04
N PHE A 66 4.71 14.72 18.55
CA PHE A 66 3.43 15.38 18.26
C PHE A 66 2.51 15.54 19.48
N SER A 67 2.65 14.70 20.53
CA SER A 67 1.92 14.90 21.77
C SER A 67 2.31 16.22 22.47
N ARG A 68 3.56 16.66 22.31
CA ARG A 68 4.06 17.93 22.86
C ARG A 68 3.71 19.13 21.99
N LEU A 69 3.72 18.96 20.67
CA LEU A 69 3.51 20.05 19.71
C LEU A 69 2.02 20.35 19.47
N SER A 70 1.15 19.34 19.49
CA SER A 70 -0.26 19.52 19.13
C SER A 70 -1.13 20.06 20.25
N GLY A 71 -0.61 20.30 21.46
CA GLY A 71 -1.39 20.79 22.62
C GLY A 71 -2.67 19.99 22.79
N SER A 72 -2.59 18.68 22.79
CA SER A 72 -3.57 17.73 22.28
C SER A 72 -4.91 17.80 23.01
N HIS A 73 -5.88 18.44 22.38
CA HIS A 73 -7.30 18.33 22.70
C HIS A 73 -7.96 17.10 22.08
N ILE A 74 -7.17 16.17 21.47
CA ILE A 74 -7.69 14.94 20.85
C ILE A 74 -7.68 13.84 21.92
N PRO A 75 -8.85 13.33 22.35
CA PRO A 75 -8.92 12.18 23.24
C PRO A 75 -8.17 10.99 22.63
N HIS A 76 -7.44 10.25 23.45
CA HIS A 76 -6.70 9.06 23.01
C HIS A 76 -5.82 9.30 21.76
N PHE A 77 -5.08 10.44 21.73
CA PHE A 77 -4.25 10.88 20.61
C PHE A 77 -3.33 9.79 20.07
N GLN A 78 -2.80 8.90 20.93
CA GLN A 78 -1.96 7.80 20.52
C GLN A 78 -2.66 6.85 19.52
N VAL A 79 -3.93 6.49 19.77
CA VAL A 79 -4.69 5.63 18.87
C VAL A 79 -4.99 6.36 17.54
N PHE A 80 -5.39 7.63 17.63
CA PHE A 80 -5.60 8.50 16.46
C PHE A 80 -4.36 8.55 15.56
N LEU A 81 -3.19 8.78 16.17
CA LEU A 81 -1.91 8.85 15.46
C LEU A 81 -1.57 7.51 14.80
N PHE A 82 -1.71 6.42 15.55
CA PHE A 82 -1.29 5.08 15.09
C PHE A 82 -2.18 4.56 13.97
N CYS A 83 -3.48 4.89 13.94
CA CYS A 83 -4.37 4.63 12.80
C CYS A 83 -3.82 5.25 11.50
N GLY A 84 -3.39 6.50 11.57
CA GLY A 84 -2.80 7.18 10.42
C GLY A 84 -1.46 6.56 10.00
N VAL A 85 -0.59 6.29 10.97
CA VAL A 85 0.76 5.75 10.72
C VAL A 85 0.69 4.33 10.11
N MET A 86 -0.19 3.45 10.59
CA MET A 86 -0.30 2.09 10.02
C MET A 86 -0.74 2.11 8.54
N ALA A 87 -1.73 2.95 8.21
CA ALA A 87 -2.18 3.12 6.84
C ALA A 87 -1.09 3.72 5.95
N TRP A 88 -0.36 4.70 6.48
CA TRP A 88 0.78 5.33 5.81
C TRP A 88 1.91 4.33 5.56
N LEU A 89 2.31 3.53 6.55
CA LEU A 89 3.39 2.54 6.41
C LEU A 89 3.04 1.49 5.36
N PHE A 90 1.80 1.01 5.33
CA PHE A 90 1.34 0.09 4.29
C PHE A 90 1.49 0.70 2.90
N PHE A 91 1.08 1.97 2.74
CA PHE A 91 1.19 2.68 1.47
C PHE A 91 2.65 2.93 1.09
N SER A 92 3.43 3.55 1.95
CA SER A 92 4.78 3.99 1.63
C SER A 92 5.74 2.82 1.38
N GLN A 93 5.67 1.75 2.17
CA GLN A 93 6.51 0.55 1.97
C GLN A 93 6.23 -0.13 0.63
N ALA A 94 4.95 -0.25 0.24
CA ALA A 94 4.60 -0.81 -1.04
C ALA A 94 5.09 0.08 -2.20
N VAL A 95 4.78 1.38 -2.15
CA VAL A 95 5.10 2.33 -3.23
C VAL A 95 6.61 2.47 -3.43
N THR A 96 7.41 2.49 -2.36
CA THR A 96 8.88 2.58 -2.45
C THR A 96 9.53 1.30 -3.00
N SER A 97 8.87 0.16 -2.87
CA SER A 97 9.38 -1.13 -3.39
C SER A 97 9.08 -1.35 -4.88
N PHE A 98 8.03 -0.72 -5.44
CA PHE A 98 7.59 -0.96 -6.82
C PHE A 98 8.63 -0.64 -7.90
N PRO A 99 9.41 0.45 -7.85
CA PRO A 99 10.34 0.80 -8.94
C PRO A 99 11.35 -0.28 -9.26
N ILE A 100 11.82 -1.00 -8.24
CA ILE A 100 12.85 -2.03 -8.37
C ILE A 100 12.29 -3.45 -8.46
N LEU A 101 10.97 -3.62 -8.30
CA LEU A 101 10.31 -4.92 -8.18
C LEU A 101 10.55 -5.83 -9.39
N LEU A 102 10.30 -5.33 -10.60
CA LEU A 102 10.47 -6.10 -11.82
C LEU A 102 11.96 -6.29 -12.15
N VAL A 103 12.78 -5.26 -11.95
CA VAL A 103 14.23 -5.33 -12.20
C VAL A 103 14.88 -6.40 -11.32
N ASN A 104 14.56 -6.45 -10.03
CA ASN A 104 15.09 -7.45 -9.10
C ASN A 104 14.59 -8.87 -9.40
N SER A 105 13.51 -9.01 -10.17
CA SER A 105 12.92 -10.30 -10.54
C SER A 105 13.33 -10.79 -11.93
N SER A 106 14.12 -10.01 -12.69
CA SER A 106 14.52 -10.26 -14.06
C SER A 106 15.12 -11.66 -14.29
N HIS A 107 16.01 -12.10 -13.40
CA HIS A 107 16.66 -13.41 -13.51
C HIS A 107 15.71 -14.62 -13.47
N ILE A 108 14.51 -14.45 -12.90
CA ILE A 108 13.48 -15.50 -12.88
C ILE A 108 12.57 -15.36 -14.08
N MET A 109 12.24 -14.12 -14.47
CA MET A 109 11.41 -13.83 -15.65
C MET A 109 12.04 -14.41 -16.93
N ASN A 110 13.37 -14.45 -17.00
CA ASN A 110 14.11 -15.05 -18.12
C ASN A 110 14.08 -16.61 -18.12
N LYS A 111 13.68 -17.24 -17.01
CA LYS A 111 13.66 -18.71 -16.90
C LYS A 111 12.26 -19.31 -16.93
N VAL A 112 11.27 -18.58 -16.45
CA VAL A 112 9.88 -19.06 -16.31
C VAL A 112 8.93 -17.97 -16.77
N TYR A 113 8.02 -18.35 -17.67
CA TYR A 113 6.96 -17.43 -18.11
C TYR A 113 5.84 -17.36 -17.08
N PHE A 114 5.58 -16.17 -16.57
CA PHE A 114 4.41 -15.86 -15.72
C PHE A 114 3.96 -14.40 -15.93
N PRO A 115 2.70 -14.08 -15.63
CA PRO A 115 2.20 -12.70 -15.71
C PRO A 115 2.90 -11.77 -14.74
N LEU A 116 3.35 -10.60 -15.20
CA LEU A 116 4.06 -9.59 -14.37
C LEU A 116 3.19 -9.09 -13.22
N GLU A 117 1.89 -9.08 -13.42
CA GLU A 117 0.87 -8.69 -12.43
C GLU A 117 1.01 -9.49 -11.12
N ILE A 118 1.46 -10.75 -11.22
CA ILE A 118 1.63 -11.62 -10.05
C ILE A 118 2.70 -11.08 -9.09
N LEU A 119 3.78 -10.49 -9.62
CA LEU A 119 4.81 -9.89 -8.78
C LEU A 119 4.27 -8.69 -8.00
N VAL A 120 3.48 -7.85 -8.65
CA VAL A 120 2.86 -6.69 -8.01
C VAL A 120 1.86 -7.13 -6.93
N ILE A 121 1.01 -8.13 -7.23
CA ILE A 121 0.06 -8.71 -6.26
C ILE A 121 0.81 -9.29 -5.07
N SER A 122 1.88 -10.06 -5.31
CA SER A 122 2.70 -10.66 -4.26
C SER A 122 3.31 -9.61 -3.32
N ASN A 123 3.84 -8.51 -3.89
CA ASN A 123 4.37 -7.41 -3.12
C ASN A 123 3.30 -6.72 -2.27
N VAL A 124 2.12 -6.47 -2.84
CA VAL A 124 0.99 -5.89 -2.08
C VAL A 124 0.56 -6.81 -0.94
N ILE A 125 0.45 -8.14 -1.18
CA ILE A 125 0.12 -9.11 -0.13
C ILE A 125 1.19 -9.14 0.96
N SER A 126 2.47 -9.12 0.60
CA SER A 126 3.58 -9.08 1.56
C SER A 126 3.50 -7.84 2.47
N ASN A 127 3.17 -6.68 1.91
CA ASN A 127 2.97 -5.45 2.69
C ASN A 127 1.64 -5.46 3.48
N LEU A 128 0.60 -6.14 2.99
CA LEU A 128 -0.65 -6.35 3.73
C LEU A 128 -0.42 -7.19 5.00
N VAL A 129 0.48 -8.18 4.96
CA VAL A 129 0.88 -8.94 6.17
C VAL A 129 1.50 -7.99 7.19
N ASN A 130 2.38 -7.07 6.79
CA ASN A 130 2.96 -6.06 7.68
C ASN A 130 1.89 -5.10 8.24
N PHE A 131 0.91 -4.73 7.41
CA PHE A 131 -0.25 -3.95 7.85
C PHE A 131 -1.04 -4.68 8.93
N CYS A 132 -1.30 -5.98 8.78
CA CYS A 132 -1.99 -6.79 9.80
C CYS A 132 -1.23 -6.77 11.13
N VAL A 133 0.11 -6.86 11.12
CA VAL A 133 0.94 -6.74 12.33
C VAL A 133 0.79 -5.35 12.95
N SER A 134 0.85 -4.29 12.16
CA SER A 134 0.66 -2.92 12.64
C SER A 134 -0.75 -2.70 13.20
N PHE A 135 -1.76 -3.29 12.58
CA PHE A 135 -3.15 -3.24 13.06
C PHE A 135 -3.31 -3.94 14.41
N MET A 136 -2.66 -5.10 14.62
CA MET A 136 -2.65 -5.77 15.94
C MET A 136 -2.08 -4.86 17.03
N VAL A 137 -1.02 -4.11 16.73
CA VAL A 137 -0.45 -3.12 17.67
C VAL A 137 -1.47 -2.04 18.02
N VAL A 138 -2.18 -1.51 17.01
CA VAL A 138 -3.22 -0.49 17.23
C VAL A 138 -4.34 -1.04 18.11
N LEU A 139 -4.77 -2.29 17.91
CA LEU A 139 -5.79 -2.95 18.72
C LEU A 139 -5.32 -3.12 20.18
N ILE A 140 -4.11 -3.61 20.40
CA ILE A 140 -3.54 -3.76 21.74
C ILE A 140 -3.51 -2.40 22.45
N LEU A 141 -3.09 -1.36 21.75
CA LEU A 141 -3.05 -0.01 22.30
C LEU A 141 -4.44 0.52 22.64
N ALA A 142 -5.43 0.29 21.77
CA ALA A 142 -6.82 0.67 22.01
C ALA A 142 -7.38 0.00 23.27
N LEU A 143 -7.04 -1.27 23.51
CA LEU A 143 -7.40 -2.00 24.75
C LEU A 143 -6.73 -1.40 25.98
N ILE A 144 -5.43 -1.07 25.92
CA ILE A 144 -4.68 -0.48 27.05
C ILE A 144 -5.28 0.87 27.46
N VAL A 145 -5.76 1.64 26.47
CA VAL A 145 -6.34 2.98 26.71
C VAL A 145 -7.85 2.90 27.03
N HIS A 146 -8.41 1.68 27.14
CA HIS A 146 -9.84 1.44 27.39
C HIS A 146 -10.77 2.08 26.35
N LEU A 147 -10.34 2.14 25.09
CA LEU A 147 -11.18 2.62 23.99
C LEU A 147 -12.29 1.59 23.71
N PRO A 148 -13.57 1.99 23.61
CA PRO A 148 -14.64 1.05 23.33
C PRO A 148 -14.46 0.42 21.94
N LEU A 149 -14.23 -0.89 21.90
CA LEU A 149 -14.17 -1.63 20.64
C LEU A 149 -15.59 -1.84 20.13
N SER A 150 -15.86 -1.32 18.94
CA SER A 150 -17.16 -1.46 18.26
C SER A 150 -17.12 -2.55 17.20
N PHE A 151 -18.29 -3.11 16.84
CA PHE A 151 -18.44 -3.97 15.67
C PHE A 151 -18.01 -3.28 14.36
N ASN A 152 -17.86 -1.96 14.35
CA ASN A 152 -17.34 -1.22 13.21
C ASN A 152 -15.91 -1.63 12.81
N LEU A 153 -15.13 -2.26 13.71
CA LEU A 153 -13.83 -2.86 13.39
C LEU A 153 -13.87 -3.87 12.23
N LEU A 154 -15.04 -4.47 11.96
CA LEU A 154 -15.23 -5.35 10.79
C LEU A 154 -15.06 -4.62 9.45
N TRP A 155 -15.08 -3.29 9.43
CA TRP A 155 -14.78 -2.50 8.24
C TRP A 155 -13.29 -2.42 7.94
N VAL A 156 -12.41 -2.64 8.92
CA VAL A 156 -10.94 -2.53 8.72
C VAL A 156 -10.43 -3.47 7.62
N PRO A 157 -10.81 -4.76 7.55
CA PRO A 157 -10.43 -5.62 6.44
C PRO A 157 -10.89 -5.09 5.08
N ILE A 158 -12.09 -4.51 5.01
CA ILE A 158 -12.65 -3.96 3.76
C ILE A 158 -11.82 -2.74 3.34
N LEU A 159 -11.51 -1.84 4.27
CA LEU A 159 -10.66 -0.67 4.01
C LEU A 159 -9.24 -1.08 3.60
N ALA A 160 -8.69 -2.14 4.22
CA ALA A 160 -7.40 -2.69 3.85
C ALA A 160 -7.39 -3.27 2.43
N LEU A 161 -8.46 -3.93 2.02
CA LEU A 161 -8.64 -4.41 0.64
C LEU A 161 -8.78 -3.26 -0.37
N LEU A 162 -9.50 -2.19 -0.02
CA LEU A 162 -9.58 -0.98 -0.86
C LEU A 162 -8.21 -0.31 -1.01
N GLN A 163 -7.44 -0.23 0.06
CA GLN A 163 -6.07 0.28 0.02
C GLN A 163 -5.14 -0.63 -0.78
N ALA A 164 -5.27 -1.95 -0.63
CA ALA A 164 -4.52 -2.94 -1.41
C ALA A 164 -4.85 -2.84 -2.91
N TRP A 165 -6.10 -2.60 -3.27
CA TRP A 165 -6.51 -2.37 -4.66
C TRP A 165 -5.89 -1.09 -5.22
N PHE A 166 -5.88 0.01 -4.45
CA PHE A 166 -5.19 1.24 -4.83
C PHE A 166 -3.68 0.99 -5.05
N LEU A 167 -3.04 0.27 -4.13
CA LEU A 167 -1.63 -0.09 -4.23
C LEU A 167 -1.33 -1.00 -5.42
N TYR A 168 -2.18 -1.98 -5.70
CA TYR A 168 -2.04 -2.85 -6.86
C TYR A 168 -2.04 -2.03 -8.17
N SER A 169 -3.01 -1.13 -8.30
CA SER A 169 -3.13 -0.26 -9.48
C SER A 169 -1.88 0.63 -9.65
N THR A 170 -1.47 1.29 -8.58
CA THR A 170 -0.28 2.15 -8.54
C THR A 170 1.00 1.33 -8.80
N GLY A 171 1.07 0.11 -8.26
CA GLY A 171 2.18 -0.81 -8.44
C GLY A 171 2.37 -1.25 -9.89
N LEU A 172 1.31 -1.51 -10.65
CA LEU A 172 1.38 -1.82 -12.08
C LEU A 172 2.05 -0.67 -12.86
N LEU A 173 1.67 0.56 -12.56
CA LEU A 173 2.22 1.74 -13.23
C LEU A 173 3.69 1.95 -12.83
N ILE A 174 3.97 2.05 -11.53
CA ILE A 174 5.30 2.40 -11.02
C ILE A 174 6.33 1.32 -11.36
N SER A 175 5.98 0.03 -11.25
CA SER A 175 6.90 -1.05 -11.55
C SER A 175 7.29 -1.08 -13.03
N SER A 176 6.36 -0.77 -13.94
CA SER A 176 6.64 -0.71 -15.37
C SER A 176 7.52 0.49 -15.74
N VAL A 177 7.22 1.66 -15.16
CA VAL A 177 8.03 2.87 -15.39
C VAL A 177 9.42 2.72 -14.76
N GLY A 178 9.53 1.99 -13.63
CA GLY A 178 10.80 1.73 -12.94
C GLY A 178 11.80 0.93 -13.74
N VAL A 179 11.35 0.07 -14.68
CA VAL A 179 12.22 -0.63 -15.63
C VAL A 179 12.83 0.35 -16.64
N ILE A 180 12.07 1.38 -17.04
CA ILE A 180 12.48 2.34 -18.06
C ILE A 180 13.33 3.46 -17.43
N ILE A 181 12.95 3.94 -16.25
CA ILE A 181 13.59 5.07 -15.56
C ILE A 181 14.26 4.55 -14.29
N ARG A 182 15.58 4.39 -14.33
CA ARG A 182 16.38 3.85 -13.20
C ARG A 182 16.34 4.73 -11.97
N ASP A 183 16.24 6.04 -12.14
CA ASP A 183 16.24 7.01 -11.02
C ASP A 183 14.86 7.12 -10.33
N LEU A 184 13.84 6.43 -10.85
CA LEU A 184 12.48 6.47 -10.29
C LEU A 184 12.44 6.06 -8.82
N SER A 185 13.29 5.11 -8.41
CA SER A 185 13.41 4.68 -7.02
C SER A 185 13.78 5.84 -6.09
N GLN A 186 14.78 6.64 -6.48
CA GLN A 186 15.23 7.78 -5.68
C GLN A 186 14.17 8.90 -5.65
N ILE A 187 13.53 9.16 -6.79
CA ILE A 187 12.44 10.14 -6.89
C ILE A 187 11.29 9.76 -5.95
N ILE A 188 10.85 8.50 -6.00
CA ILE A 188 9.75 8.02 -5.16
C ILE A 188 10.12 8.08 -3.67
N ASN A 189 11.32 7.69 -3.27
CA ASN A 189 11.77 7.77 -1.88
C ASN A 189 11.71 9.22 -1.36
N THR A 190 12.17 10.17 -2.16
CA THR A 190 12.11 11.60 -1.83
C THR A 190 10.66 12.10 -1.73
N VAL A 191 9.83 11.74 -2.71
CA VAL A 191 8.41 12.12 -2.72
C VAL A 191 7.68 11.53 -1.51
N MET A 192 7.92 10.25 -1.16
CA MET A 192 7.29 9.63 0.01
C MET A 192 7.67 10.33 1.32
N SER A 193 8.92 10.74 1.46
CA SER A 193 9.36 11.50 2.65
C SER A 193 8.61 12.83 2.82
N LEU A 194 8.33 13.52 1.72
CA LEU A 194 7.56 14.79 1.73
C LEU A 194 6.07 14.54 1.90
N MET A 195 5.53 13.50 1.26
CA MET A 195 4.11 13.15 1.29
C MET A 195 3.60 12.79 2.70
N LEU A 196 4.48 12.30 3.60
CA LEU A 196 4.13 12.05 4.99
C LEU A 196 3.57 13.30 5.68
N PHE A 197 4.17 14.46 5.40
CA PHE A 197 3.74 15.74 5.99
C PHE A 197 2.57 16.38 5.24
N LEU A 198 2.45 16.12 3.95
CA LEU A 198 1.34 16.60 3.13
C LEU A 198 0.05 15.79 3.35
N THR A 199 0.18 14.55 3.78
CA THR A 199 -0.97 13.68 4.12
C THR A 199 -1.32 13.88 5.60
N PRO A 200 -2.60 13.92 5.99
CA PRO A 200 -3.03 14.13 7.38
C PRO A 200 -2.81 12.87 8.24
N VAL A 201 -1.55 12.38 8.24
CA VAL A 201 -1.13 11.22 9.05
C VAL A 201 -0.96 11.61 10.51
N LEU A 202 -0.31 12.75 10.74
CA LEU A 202 0.15 13.19 12.06
C LEU A 202 -0.77 14.25 12.70
N TYR A 203 -1.76 14.76 11.94
CA TYR A 203 -2.66 15.84 12.36
C TYR A 203 -4.08 15.58 11.85
N LYS A 204 -5.06 16.34 12.35
CA LYS A 204 -6.43 16.31 11.83
C LYS A 204 -6.53 17.06 10.50
N ALA A 205 -7.25 16.50 9.53
CA ALA A 205 -7.48 17.15 8.24
C ALA A 205 -8.14 18.53 8.37
N GLU A 206 -8.98 18.70 9.38
CA GLU A 206 -9.69 19.95 9.70
C GLU A 206 -8.77 21.06 10.22
N SER A 207 -7.57 20.72 10.69
CA SER A 207 -6.59 21.71 11.17
C SER A 207 -5.97 22.53 10.05
N ILE A 208 -6.14 22.10 8.79
CA ILE A 208 -5.63 22.83 7.63
C ILE A 208 -6.62 23.90 7.22
N THR A 209 -6.10 25.11 6.97
CA THR A 209 -6.87 26.25 6.50
C THR A 209 -7.73 25.85 5.29
N VAL A 210 -8.98 26.32 5.26
CA VAL A 210 -9.98 26.04 4.20
C VAL A 210 -9.41 26.19 2.79
N LYS A 211 -8.48 27.14 2.61
CA LYS A 211 -7.79 27.40 1.33
C LYS A 211 -7.05 26.18 0.75
N TYR A 212 -6.51 25.30 1.60
CA TYR A 212 -5.74 24.12 1.18
C TYR A 212 -6.48 22.80 1.41
N ALA A 213 -7.69 22.84 1.96
CA ALA A 213 -8.50 21.65 2.26
C ALA A 213 -8.81 20.80 1.00
N TRP A 214 -8.83 21.42 -0.19
CA TRP A 214 -9.07 20.72 -1.45
C TRP A 214 -7.95 19.71 -1.77
N ILE A 215 -6.68 20.00 -1.39
CA ILE A 215 -5.54 19.08 -1.61
C ILE A 215 -5.76 17.78 -0.86
N LEU A 216 -6.24 17.87 0.38
CA LEU A 216 -6.53 16.69 1.21
C LEU A 216 -7.76 15.92 0.71
N LYS A 217 -8.79 16.65 0.25
CA LYS A 217 -10.00 16.04 -0.30
C LYS A 217 -9.73 15.30 -1.62
N ALA A 218 -8.76 15.78 -2.40
CA ALA A 218 -8.37 15.16 -3.66
C ALA A 218 -7.45 13.93 -3.46
N GLN A 219 -6.91 13.71 -2.26
CA GLN A 219 -5.96 12.64 -1.99
C GLN A 219 -6.67 11.38 -1.44
N PRO A 220 -6.69 10.25 -2.20
CA PRO A 220 -7.42 9.04 -1.77
C PRO A 220 -6.85 8.41 -0.50
N LEU A 221 -5.54 8.56 -0.26
CA LEU A 221 -4.91 8.07 0.95
C LEU A 221 -5.37 8.86 2.20
N ALA A 222 -5.58 10.17 2.09
CA ALA A 222 -6.12 10.98 3.18
C ALA A 222 -7.56 10.55 3.53
N ALA A 223 -8.38 10.24 2.52
CA ALA A 223 -9.71 9.69 2.71
C ALA A 223 -9.67 8.32 3.41
N LEU A 224 -8.78 7.43 3.00
CA LEU A 224 -8.58 6.13 3.65
C LEU A 224 -8.16 6.26 5.12
N ILE A 225 -7.21 7.15 5.43
CA ILE A 225 -6.79 7.40 6.81
C ILE A 225 -7.95 7.91 7.66
N THR A 226 -8.77 8.81 7.12
CA THR A 226 -9.96 9.31 7.82
C THR A 226 -10.95 8.16 8.07
N LEU A 227 -11.19 7.30 7.09
CA LEU A 227 -12.06 6.12 7.26
C LEU A 227 -11.53 5.15 8.32
N TYR A 228 -10.22 4.90 8.39
CA TYR A 228 -9.64 4.09 9.47
C TYR A 228 -9.84 4.73 10.85
N ARG A 229 -9.71 6.06 10.95
CA ARG A 229 -9.95 6.79 12.21
C ARG A 229 -11.41 6.72 12.65
N ASN A 230 -12.36 6.92 11.74
CA ASN A 230 -13.78 6.80 12.06
C ASN A 230 -14.11 5.45 12.67
N VAL A 231 -13.57 4.37 12.06
CA VAL A 231 -13.86 2.99 12.45
C VAL A 231 -13.14 2.58 13.74
N ILE A 232 -11.86 2.97 13.91
CA ILE A 232 -11.03 2.49 15.03
C ILE A 232 -11.03 3.47 16.20
N HIS A 233 -10.80 4.77 15.95
CA HIS A 233 -10.64 5.77 16.99
C HIS A 233 -11.99 6.35 17.46
N GLU A 234 -12.88 6.67 16.51
CA GLU A 234 -14.19 7.26 16.83
C GLU A 234 -15.26 6.18 17.08
N ALA A 235 -14.97 4.92 16.78
CA ALA A 235 -15.87 3.77 16.89
C ALA A 235 -17.21 3.97 16.14
N THR A 236 -17.22 4.81 15.11
CA THR A 236 -18.39 5.13 14.28
C THR A 236 -18.41 4.31 12.99
N HIS A 237 -19.50 4.38 12.26
CA HIS A 237 -19.56 3.86 10.89
C HIS A 237 -18.63 4.67 9.96
N PRO A 238 -18.05 4.04 8.92
CA PRO A 238 -17.29 4.77 7.92
C PRO A 238 -18.17 5.83 7.24
N ASP A 239 -17.60 6.99 6.96
CA ASP A 239 -18.28 7.99 6.14
C ASP A 239 -18.54 7.44 4.74
N TRP A 240 -19.84 7.29 4.40
CA TRP A 240 -20.26 6.70 3.13
C TRP A 240 -19.84 7.56 1.93
N GLY A 241 -19.76 8.88 2.09
CA GLY A 241 -19.31 9.79 1.04
C GLY A 241 -17.83 9.58 0.72
N LEU A 242 -16.99 9.47 1.73
CA LEU A 242 -15.57 9.18 1.58
C LEU A 242 -15.34 7.76 1.03
N LEU A 243 -16.12 6.79 1.47
CA LEU A 243 -16.02 5.42 1.00
C LEU A 243 -16.38 5.31 -0.48
N LEU A 244 -17.47 5.98 -0.91
CA LEU A 244 -17.86 6.05 -2.31
C LEU A 244 -16.79 6.78 -3.15
N TYR A 245 -16.24 7.88 -2.63
CA TYR A 245 -15.14 8.59 -3.28
C TYR A 245 -13.94 7.67 -3.52
N VAL A 246 -13.48 6.93 -2.50
CA VAL A 246 -12.36 5.99 -2.62
C VAL A 246 -12.65 4.89 -3.64
N LEU A 247 -13.86 4.32 -3.65
CA LEU A 247 -14.27 3.31 -4.61
C LEU A 247 -14.23 3.82 -6.05
N VAL A 248 -14.83 4.98 -6.30
CA VAL A 248 -14.87 5.59 -7.64
C VAL A 248 -13.45 5.95 -8.09
N PHE A 249 -12.66 6.57 -7.20
CA PHE A 249 -11.28 6.92 -7.50
C PHE A 249 -10.46 5.68 -7.84
N ASN A 250 -10.51 4.63 -7.01
CA ASN A 250 -9.77 3.39 -7.23
C ASN A 250 -10.16 2.72 -8.56
N THR A 251 -11.44 2.76 -8.92
CA THR A 251 -11.92 2.21 -10.19
C THR A 251 -11.31 2.95 -11.37
N ILE A 252 -11.42 4.28 -11.37
CA ILE A 252 -10.85 5.12 -12.45
C ILE A 252 -9.34 4.93 -12.52
N TRP A 253 -8.66 4.99 -11.36
CA TRP A 253 -7.21 4.83 -11.25
C TRP A 253 -6.73 3.48 -11.75
N TYR A 254 -7.46 2.41 -11.42
CA TYR A 254 -7.18 1.08 -11.93
C TYR A 254 -7.19 1.02 -13.46
N PHE A 255 -8.21 1.58 -14.10
CA PHE A 255 -8.28 1.59 -15.57
C PHE A 255 -7.13 2.40 -16.20
N VAL A 256 -6.78 3.55 -15.65
CA VAL A 256 -5.66 4.37 -16.12
C VAL A 256 -4.34 3.61 -16.00
N CYS A 257 -4.05 3.06 -14.81
CA CYS A 257 -2.81 2.34 -14.55
C CYS A 257 -2.70 1.06 -15.39
N HIS A 258 -3.79 0.30 -15.50
CA HIS A 258 -3.82 -0.93 -16.26
C HIS A 258 -3.68 -0.68 -17.78
N TYR A 259 -4.30 0.38 -18.30
CA TYR A 259 -4.11 0.80 -19.69
C TYR A 259 -2.65 1.15 -19.98
N THR A 260 -2.03 1.96 -19.11
CA THR A 260 -0.62 2.36 -19.25
C THR A 260 0.31 1.16 -19.14
N PHE A 261 0.05 0.27 -18.18
CA PHE A 261 0.80 -0.98 -18.01
C PHE A 261 0.78 -1.83 -19.27
N ASN A 262 -0.40 -2.05 -19.86
CA ASN A 262 -0.52 -2.85 -21.09
C ASN A 262 0.22 -2.22 -22.27
N LYS A 263 0.27 -0.89 -22.35
CA LYS A 263 1.03 -0.16 -23.37
C LYS A 263 2.54 -0.33 -23.18
N LEU A 264 3.01 -0.33 -21.93
CA LEU A 264 4.44 -0.46 -21.59
C LEU A 264 4.93 -1.91 -21.54
N ARG A 265 4.02 -2.87 -21.44
CA ARG A 265 4.31 -4.29 -21.21
C ARG A 265 5.33 -4.86 -22.21
N GLY A 266 5.20 -4.54 -23.50
CA GLY A 266 6.16 -4.96 -24.52
C GLY A 266 7.57 -4.44 -24.25
N THR A 267 7.69 -3.13 -24.01
CA THR A 267 8.97 -2.47 -23.68
C THR A 267 9.60 -3.04 -22.41
N VAL A 268 8.77 -3.38 -21.40
CA VAL A 268 9.25 -4.00 -20.15
C VAL A 268 9.88 -5.36 -20.42
N TYR A 269 9.26 -6.21 -21.25
CA TYR A 269 9.84 -7.52 -21.61
C TYR A 269 11.11 -7.40 -22.45
N ASP A 270 11.24 -6.35 -23.27
CA ASP A 270 12.42 -6.14 -24.11
C ASP A 270 13.62 -5.61 -23.31
N LEU A 271 13.38 -4.93 -22.16
CA LEU A 271 14.42 -4.31 -21.33
C LEU A 271 14.91 -5.18 -20.17
N ILE A 272 14.15 -6.22 -19.78
CA ILE A 272 14.48 -7.15 -18.70
C ILE A 272 15.16 -8.41 -19.29
#